data_798ec391a49bc05d928c1721794e01a0
#
_entry.id   798ec391a49bc05d928c1721794e01a0
#
_cell.length_a   1.000
_cell.length_b   1.000
_cell.length_c   1.000
_cell.angle_alpha   90.00
_cell.angle_beta   90.00
_cell.angle_gamma   90.00
#
_symmetry.space_group_name_H-M   'P 1'
#
loop_
_entity.id
_entity.type
_entity.pdbx_description
1 polymer ?
#
loop_
_entity_poly.entity_id
_entity_poly.type
_entity_poly.pdbx_seq_one_letter_code
_entity_poly.pdbx_strand_id
1 'polypeptide(L)'
;LWLGRLILVSSRSVNTIIWALLFVAIFGPGIVAGVVAIMFRSIGFIGKLLGEAIEEIDTRPVEALEATGASRFKVIAYAIVPQVMPTFWAVAILRWDINLRESTVLGLVGAGGIGIILQGAIDTFNWPEAATVLLAILALVVLGEIVSAFLRRRIL
;
A
#
# COMPACT_ATOMS: atom_id res chain seq x y z
N LEU A 1 16.51 14.28 -8.40
CA LEU A 1 16.90 13.02 -7.73
C LEU A 1 16.81 13.10 -6.19
N TRP A 2 17.40 14.12 -5.54
CA TRP A 2 17.41 14.26 -4.07
C TRP A 2 16.01 14.47 -3.46
N LEU A 3 15.18 15.32 -4.05
CA LEU A 3 13.79 15.58 -3.60
C LEU A 3 12.92 14.31 -3.66
N GLY A 4 13.03 13.53 -4.73
CA GLY A 4 12.30 12.26 -4.84
C GLY A 4 12.72 11.25 -3.76
N ARG A 5 14.02 11.14 -3.48
CA ARG A 5 14.54 10.30 -2.40
C ARG A 5 14.05 10.75 -1.01
N LEU A 6 14.05 12.05 -0.75
CA LEU A 6 13.53 12.59 0.51
C LEU A 6 12.05 12.29 0.70
N ILE A 7 11.23 12.47 -0.34
CA ILE A 7 9.79 12.15 -0.30
C ILE A 7 9.56 10.66 -0.03
N LEU A 8 10.27 9.78 -0.75
CA LEU A 8 10.16 8.33 -0.57
C LEU A 8 10.60 7.87 0.82
N VAL A 9 11.69 8.42 1.34
CA VAL A 9 12.19 8.09 2.67
C VAL A 9 11.24 8.62 3.74
N SER A 10 10.79 9.88 3.64
CA SER A 10 9.86 10.48 4.61
C SER A 10 8.53 9.75 4.66
N SER A 11 7.94 9.42 3.49
CA SER A 11 6.64 8.73 3.44
C SER A 11 6.70 7.32 4.06
N ARG A 12 7.86 6.68 4.03
CA ARG A 12 8.05 5.33 4.56
C ARG A 12 8.46 5.29 6.04
N SER A 13 9.27 6.26 6.50
CA SER A 13 9.83 6.28 7.86
C SER A 13 8.78 6.60 8.92
N VAL A 14 7.71 7.29 8.53
CA VAL A 14 6.64 7.72 9.45
C VAL A 14 5.48 6.71 9.41
N ASN A 15 4.91 6.40 10.58
CA ASN A 15 3.76 5.50 10.68
C ASN A 15 2.54 6.12 9.98
N THR A 16 1.70 5.27 9.35
CA THR A 16 0.47 5.70 8.66
C THR A 16 -0.47 6.50 9.55
N ILE A 17 -0.51 6.18 10.86
CA ILE A 17 -1.35 6.90 11.84
C ILE A 17 -0.93 8.37 11.95
N ILE A 18 0.38 8.66 11.95
CA ILE A 18 0.88 10.04 12.04
C ILE A 18 0.49 10.82 10.77
N TRP A 19 0.61 10.20 9.59
CA TRP A 19 0.14 10.80 8.35
C TRP A 19 -1.37 11.03 8.37
N ALA A 20 -2.13 10.06 8.89
CA ALA A 20 -3.58 10.20 9.02
C ALA A 20 -3.96 11.37 9.91
N LEU A 21 -3.33 11.52 11.08
CA LEU A 21 -3.57 12.66 11.99
C LEU A 21 -3.23 13.99 11.33
N LEU A 22 -2.12 14.05 10.58
CA LEU A 22 -1.73 15.25 9.84
C LEU A 22 -2.79 15.61 8.78
N PHE A 23 -3.25 14.62 8.00
CA PHE A 23 -4.26 14.86 6.98
C PHE A 23 -5.65 15.12 7.56
N VAL A 24 -5.99 14.54 8.71
CA VAL A 24 -7.21 14.91 9.47
C VAL A 24 -7.14 16.36 9.92
N ALA A 25 -5.98 16.85 10.36
CA ALA A 25 -5.79 18.25 10.73
C ALA A 25 -5.94 19.22 9.53
N ILE A 26 -5.56 18.77 8.31
CA ILE A 26 -5.64 19.61 7.09
C ILE A 26 -7.02 19.55 6.44
N PHE A 27 -7.58 18.35 6.24
CA PHE A 27 -8.80 18.11 5.49
C PHE A 27 -10.05 17.97 6.38
N GLY A 28 -9.85 17.91 7.69
CA GLY A 28 -10.90 17.52 8.65
C GLY A 28 -11.03 16.00 8.80
N PRO A 29 -11.77 15.54 9.83
CA PRO A 29 -12.05 14.13 10.03
C PRO A 29 -12.93 13.59 8.89
N GLY A 30 -12.54 12.42 8.34
CA GLY A 30 -13.28 11.80 7.25
C GLY A 30 -12.45 10.84 6.38
N ILE A 31 -13.12 10.16 5.48
CA ILE A 31 -12.56 9.15 4.59
C ILE A 31 -11.42 9.71 3.72
N VAL A 32 -11.53 10.98 3.29
CA VAL A 32 -10.51 11.61 2.42
C VAL A 32 -9.14 11.63 3.09
N ALA A 33 -9.08 12.02 4.38
CA ALA A 33 -7.84 12.05 5.14
C ALA A 33 -7.18 10.66 5.22
N GLY A 34 -7.97 9.61 5.47
CA GLY A 34 -7.50 8.23 5.53
C GLY A 34 -6.97 7.72 4.19
N VAL A 35 -7.72 7.96 3.11
CA VAL A 35 -7.30 7.57 1.76
C VAL A 35 -6.00 8.24 1.37
N VAL A 36 -5.86 9.55 1.60
CA VAL A 36 -4.62 10.29 1.28
C VAL A 36 -3.44 9.78 2.10
N ALA A 37 -3.65 9.47 3.39
CA ALA A 37 -2.60 8.92 4.26
C ALA A 37 -2.07 7.56 3.75
N ILE A 38 -3.00 6.65 3.40
CA ILE A 38 -2.67 5.33 2.84
C ILE A 38 -1.97 5.47 1.48
N MET A 39 -2.48 6.33 0.60
CA MET A 39 -1.88 6.59 -0.72
C MET A 39 -0.46 7.11 -0.59
N PHE A 40 -0.24 8.12 0.24
CA PHE A 40 1.09 8.73 0.42
C PHE A 40 2.12 7.72 0.89
N ARG A 41 1.77 6.91 1.88
CA ARG A 41 2.63 5.84 2.37
C ARG A 41 2.85 4.72 1.35
N SER A 42 1.80 4.37 0.59
CA SER A 42 1.87 3.32 -0.45
C SER A 42 2.84 3.68 -1.55
N ILE A 43 2.86 4.94 -1.99
CA ILE A 43 3.80 5.44 -3.01
C ILE A 43 5.26 5.21 -2.56
N GLY A 44 5.60 5.58 -1.33
CA GLY A 44 6.95 5.40 -0.80
C GLY A 44 7.36 3.93 -0.66
N PHE A 45 6.42 3.09 -0.22
CA PHE A 45 6.66 1.66 -0.04
C PHE A 45 6.85 0.93 -1.37
N ILE A 46 5.90 1.10 -2.30
CA ILE A 46 5.93 0.48 -3.62
C ILE A 46 7.12 1.00 -4.44
N GLY A 47 7.34 2.32 -4.42
CA GLY A 47 8.42 2.95 -5.18
C GLY A 47 9.80 2.44 -4.77
N LYS A 48 10.02 2.18 -3.46
CA LYS A 48 11.29 1.61 -3.02
C LYS A 48 11.47 0.16 -3.45
N LEU A 49 10.49 -0.71 -3.20
CA LEU A 49 10.60 -2.13 -3.54
C LEU A 49 10.72 -2.36 -5.05
N LEU A 50 10.01 -1.57 -5.85
CA LEU A 50 10.17 -1.62 -7.31
C LEU A 50 11.51 -1.06 -7.76
N GLY A 51 12.02 -0.01 -7.11
CA GLY A 51 13.35 0.51 -7.38
C GLY A 51 14.43 -0.54 -7.15
N GLU A 52 14.37 -1.24 -6.01
CA GLU A 52 15.27 -2.36 -5.69
C GLU A 52 15.15 -3.50 -6.73
N ALA A 53 13.92 -3.88 -7.09
CA ALA A 53 13.69 -4.90 -8.11
C ALA A 53 14.23 -4.52 -9.50
N ILE A 54 14.22 -3.22 -9.85
CA ILE A 54 14.82 -2.74 -11.10
C ILE A 54 16.36 -2.73 -11.04
N GLU A 55 16.94 -2.48 -9.87
CA GLU A 55 18.40 -2.53 -9.68
C GLU A 55 18.94 -3.97 -9.73
N GLU A 56 18.11 -4.98 -9.42
CA GLU A 56 18.48 -6.40 -9.38
C GLU A 56 18.20 -7.18 -10.67
N ILE A 57 17.70 -6.53 -11.75
CA ILE A 57 17.41 -7.23 -13.01
C ILE A 57 18.66 -7.80 -13.68
N ASP A 58 18.49 -8.87 -14.44
CA ASP A 58 19.52 -9.39 -15.34
C ASP A 58 19.74 -8.40 -16.51
N THR A 59 20.97 -7.90 -16.64
CA THR A 59 21.33 -6.94 -17.69
C THR A 59 21.51 -7.58 -19.06
N ARG A 60 21.74 -8.90 -19.15
CA ARG A 60 21.99 -9.61 -20.42
C ARG A 60 20.88 -9.42 -21.46
N PRO A 61 19.58 -9.53 -21.14
CA PRO A 61 18.51 -9.24 -22.10
C PRO A 61 18.47 -7.77 -22.51
N VAL A 62 18.86 -6.85 -21.61
CA VAL A 62 18.93 -5.41 -21.90
C VAL A 62 20.04 -5.15 -22.93
N GLU A 63 21.24 -5.64 -22.68
CA GLU A 63 22.39 -5.50 -23.58
C GLU A 63 22.15 -6.14 -24.96
N ALA A 64 21.51 -7.32 -24.97
CA ALA A 64 21.16 -7.99 -26.21
C ALA A 64 20.21 -7.16 -27.09
N LEU A 65 19.19 -6.54 -26.50
CA LEU A 65 18.26 -5.65 -27.23
C LEU A 65 18.94 -4.35 -27.67
N GLU A 66 19.80 -3.78 -26.85
CA GLU A 66 20.57 -2.58 -27.22
C GLU A 66 21.50 -2.86 -28.40
N ALA A 67 22.16 -4.02 -28.43
CA ALA A 67 23.01 -4.44 -29.54
C ALA A 67 22.28 -4.57 -30.89
N THR A 68 20.96 -4.83 -30.86
CA THR A 68 20.11 -4.84 -32.07
C THR A 68 19.72 -3.43 -32.58
N GLY A 69 20.11 -2.36 -31.86
CA GLY A 69 19.71 -1.00 -32.15
C GLY A 69 18.27 -0.69 -31.74
N ALA A 70 17.70 -1.46 -30.81
CA ALA A 70 16.35 -1.21 -30.32
C ALA A 70 16.24 0.14 -29.60
N SER A 71 15.11 0.84 -29.77
CA SER A 71 14.86 2.07 -29.04
C SER A 71 14.72 1.81 -27.54
N ARG A 72 15.05 2.81 -26.70
CA ARG A 72 14.94 2.73 -25.23
C ARG A 72 13.56 2.24 -24.74
N PHE A 73 12.50 2.64 -25.43
CA PHE A 73 11.15 2.19 -25.09
C PHE A 73 10.98 0.67 -25.31
N LYS A 74 11.53 0.13 -26.39
CA LYS A 74 11.50 -1.31 -26.65
C LYS A 74 12.34 -2.08 -25.64
N VAL A 75 13.50 -1.56 -25.26
CA VAL A 75 14.34 -2.17 -24.22
C VAL A 75 13.58 -2.23 -22.88
N ILE A 76 12.95 -1.15 -22.47
CA ILE A 76 12.13 -1.14 -21.23
C ILE A 76 10.99 -2.14 -21.35
N ALA A 77 10.21 -2.11 -22.42
CA ALA A 77 9.01 -2.93 -22.58
C ALA A 77 9.30 -4.43 -22.68
N TYR A 78 10.40 -4.83 -23.31
CA TYR A 78 10.69 -6.24 -23.61
C TYR A 78 11.79 -6.86 -22.73
N ALA A 79 12.70 -6.06 -22.16
CA ALA A 79 13.76 -6.58 -21.31
C ALA A 79 13.50 -6.30 -19.81
N ILE A 80 13.07 -5.09 -19.44
CA ILE A 80 12.96 -4.69 -18.03
C ILE A 80 11.60 -5.05 -17.46
N VAL A 81 10.51 -4.61 -18.09
CA VAL A 81 9.15 -4.81 -17.59
C VAL A 81 8.82 -6.28 -17.31
N PRO A 82 9.13 -7.27 -18.20
CA PRO A 82 8.82 -8.66 -17.93
C PRO A 82 9.54 -9.22 -16.69
N GLN A 83 10.74 -8.73 -16.40
CA GLN A 83 11.51 -9.16 -15.21
C GLN A 83 10.94 -8.58 -13.90
N VAL A 84 10.47 -7.33 -13.94
CA VAL A 84 9.95 -6.62 -12.76
C VAL A 84 8.48 -6.95 -12.48
N MET A 85 7.71 -7.39 -13.48
CA MET A 85 6.27 -7.60 -13.36
C MET A 85 5.86 -8.60 -12.28
N PRO A 86 6.52 -9.75 -12.08
CA PRO A 86 6.19 -10.67 -10.98
C PRO A 86 6.37 -9.99 -9.62
N THR A 87 7.46 -9.26 -9.42
CA THR A 87 7.73 -8.51 -8.19
C THR A 87 6.71 -7.39 -7.99
N PHE A 88 6.32 -6.69 -9.06
CA PHE A 88 5.25 -5.68 -8.99
C PHE A 88 3.96 -6.26 -8.42
N TRP A 89 3.49 -7.39 -8.93
CA TRP A 89 2.27 -8.03 -8.45
C TRP A 89 2.40 -8.54 -7.02
N ALA A 90 3.56 -9.10 -6.66
CA ALA A 90 3.84 -9.52 -5.29
C ALA A 90 3.74 -8.36 -4.29
N VAL A 91 4.37 -7.24 -4.63
CA VAL A 91 4.37 -6.00 -3.82
C VAL A 91 2.97 -5.38 -3.75
N ALA A 92 2.24 -5.36 -4.87
CA ALA A 92 0.89 -4.82 -4.93
C ALA A 92 -0.09 -5.60 -4.04
N ILE A 93 -0.05 -6.94 -4.10
CA ILE A 93 -0.88 -7.80 -3.25
C ILE A 93 -0.51 -7.63 -1.77
N LEU A 94 0.79 -7.61 -1.46
CA LEU A 94 1.26 -7.36 -0.09
C LEU A 94 0.78 -6.00 0.44
N ARG A 95 0.88 -4.96 -0.38
CA ARG A 95 0.45 -3.61 0.01
C ARG A 95 -1.06 -3.52 0.19
N TRP A 96 -1.83 -4.19 -0.65
CA TRP A 96 -3.28 -4.27 -0.50
C TRP A 96 -3.68 -4.90 0.85
N ASP A 97 -3.07 -6.03 1.22
CA ASP A 97 -3.30 -6.70 2.50
C ASP A 97 -2.94 -5.79 3.70
N ILE A 98 -1.80 -5.10 3.64
CA ILE A 98 -1.41 -4.12 4.65
C ILE A 98 -2.41 -2.98 4.74
N ASN A 99 -2.87 -2.44 3.60
CA ASN A 99 -3.82 -1.33 3.54
C ASN A 99 -5.18 -1.70 4.15
N LEU A 100 -5.65 -2.94 3.96
CA LEU A 100 -6.88 -3.42 4.60
C LEU A 100 -6.78 -3.34 6.13
N ARG A 101 -5.68 -3.80 6.70
CA ARG A 101 -5.45 -3.73 8.15
C ARG A 101 -5.26 -2.29 8.64
N GLU A 102 -4.48 -1.49 7.92
CA GLU A 102 -4.27 -0.08 8.28
C GLU A 102 -5.58 0.72 8.24
N SER A 103 -6.46 0.49 7.26
CA SER A 103 -7.72 1.22 7.11
C SER A 103 -8.66 1.07 8.33
N THR A 104 -8.61 -0.08 9.00
CA THR A 104 -9.43 -0.31 10.21
C THR A 104 -8.95 0.52 11.40
N VAL A 105 -7.63 0.65 11.56
CA VAL A 105 -7.02 1.43 12.65
C VAL A 105 -7.13 2.94 12.41
N LEU A 106 -7.06 3.37 11.14
CA LEU A 106 -7.15 4.79 10.78
C LEU A 106 -8.51 5.42 11.17
N GLY A 107 -9.56 4.63 11.22
CA GLY A 107 -10.87 5.08 11.68
C GLY A 107 -10.87 5.56 13.15
N LEU A 108 -10.05 4.96 14.01
CA LEU A 108 -9.92 5.35 15.42
C LEU A 108 -9.30 6.75 15.60
N VAL A 109 -8.59 7.25 14.63
CA VAL A 109 -8.01 8.60 14.64
C VAL A 109 -8.82 9.60 13.81
N GLY A 110 -10.09 9.27 13.49
CA GLY A 110 -10.97 10.14 12.74
C GLY A 110 -10.75 10.14 11.22
N ALA A 111 -9.92 9.26 10.70
CA ALA A 111 -9.59 9.18 9.28
C ALA A 111 -10.60 8.32 8.44
N GLY A 112 -11.82 8.13 8.93
CA GLY A 112 -12.91 7.49 8.20
C GLY A 112 -12.98 5.97 8.38
N GLY A 113 -13.96 5.37 7.70
CA GLY A 113 -14.16 3.92 7.67
C GLY A 113 -14.86 3.33 8.90
N ILE A 114 -14.83 2.00 8.99
CA ILE A 114 -15.52 1.23 10.04
C ILE A 114 -14.98 1.54 11.47
N GLY A 115 -13.75 2.04 11.57
CA GLY A 115 -13.16 2.40 12.86
C GLY A 115 -13.84 3.61 13.53
N ILE A 116 -14.51 4.51 12.79
CA ILE A 116 -15.31 5.59 13.41
C ILE A 116 -16.50 5.01 14.18
N ILE A 117 -17.14 3.97 13.64
CA ILE A 117 -18.26 3.30 14.31
C ILE A 117 -17.75 2.64 15.59
N LEU A 118 -16.59 2.00 15.53
CA LEU A 118 -15.94 1.42 16.71
C LEU A 118 -15.64 2.49 17.76
N GLN A 119 -15.07 3.61 17.36
CA GLN A 119 -14.77 4.71 18.28
C GLN A 119 -16.06 5.23 18.94
N GLY A 120 -17.11 5.47 18.14
CA GLY A 120 -18.40 5.91 18.68
C GLY A 120 -19.02 4.94 19.68
N ALA A 121 -18.93 3.62 19.42
CA ALA A 121 -19.39 2.59 20.34
C ALA A 121 -18.60 2.57 21.64
N ILE A 122 -17.28 2.79 21.57
CA ILE A 122 -16.39 2.90 22.75
C ILE A 122 -16.72 4.14 23.57
N ASP A 123 -16.86 5.30 22.91
CA ASP A 123 -17.12 6.59 23.55
C ASP A 123 -18.49 6.62 24.28
N THR A 124 -19.46 5.83 23.78
CA THR A 124 -20.78 5.65 24.40
C THR A 124 -20.87 4.47 25.37
N PHE A 125 -19.74 3.76 25.61
CA PHE A 125 -19.69 2.55 26.43
C PHE A 125 -20.64 1.44 25.98
N ASN A 126 -20.99 1.41 24.69
CA ASN A 126 -21.84 0.38 24.08
C ASN A 126 -21.01 -0.86 23.71
N TRP A 127 -20.66 -1.66 24.68
CA TRP A 127 -19.81 -2.85 24.52
C TRP A 127 -20.34 -3.89 23.54
N PRO A 128 -21.66 -4.19 23.47
CA PRO A 128 -22.20 -5.11 22.47
C PRO A 128 -21.99 -4.65 21.04
N GLU A 129 -22.17 -3.36 20.79
CA GLU A 129 -21.93 -2.76 19.48
C GLU A 129 -20.42 -2.77 19.13
N ALA A 130 -19.58 -2.36 20.07
CA ALA A 130 -18.13 -2.42 19.91
C ALA A 130 -17.64 -3.84 19.58
N ALA A 131 -18.16 -4.86 20.28
CA ALA A 131 -17.82 -6.26 20.00
C ALA A 131 -18.26 -6.68 18.58
N THR A 132 -19.46 -6.29 18.16
CA THR A 132 -19.97 -6.60 16.81
C THR A 132 -19.10 -5.97 15.73
N VAL A 133 -18.70 -4.71 15.90
CA VAL A 133 -17.83 -3.99 14.96
C VAL A 133 -16.44 -4.65 14.92
N LEU A 134 -15.88 -5.05 16.07
CA LEU A 134 -14.60 -5.76 16.11
C LEU A 134 -14.67 -7.10 15.39
N LEU A 135 -15.75 -7.88 15.56
CA LEU A 135 -15.93 -9.11 14.81
C LEU A 135 -16.07 -8.88 13.31
N ALA A 136 -16.76 -7.81 12.90
CA ALA A 136 -16.85 -7.43 11.49
C ALA A 136 -15.49 -7.05 10.91
N ILE A 137 -14.67 -6.30 11.65
CA ILE A 137 -13.30 -5.97 11.26
C ILE A 137 -12.45 -7.26 11.12
N LEU A 138 -12.52 -8.14 12.11
CA LEU A 138 -11.80 -9.42 12.08
C LEU A 138 -12.20 -10.25 10.85
N ALA A 139 -13.49 -10.38 10.59
CA ALA A 139 -13.99 -11.09 9.41
C ALA A 139 -13.47 -10.48 8.09
N LEU A 140 -13.48 -9.15 7.99
CA LEU A 140 -12.98 -8.44 6.81
C LEU A 140 -11.48 -8.65 6.60
N VAL A 141 -10.68 -8.60 7.66
CA VAL A 141 -9.23 -8.85 7.59
C VAL A 141 -8.95 -10.30 7.20
N VAL A 142 -9.63 -11.28 7.80
CA VAL A 142 -9.47 -12.70 7.46
C VAL A 142 -9.87 -12.97 6.01
N LEU A 143 -10.97 -12.41 5.54
CA LEU A 143 -11.37 -12.51 4.13
C LEU A 143 -10.32 -11.89 3.19
N GLY A 144 -9.79 -10.72 3.53
CA GLY A 144 -8.71 -10.08 2.79
C GLY A 144 -7.46 -10.94 2.71
N GLU A 145 -7.08 -11.59 3.82
CA GLU A 145 -5.92 -12.49 3.87
C GLU A 145 -6.12 -13.73 3.01
N ILE A 146 -7.31 -14.35 3.04
CA ILE A 146 -7.66 -15.49 2.17
C ILE A 146 -7.57 -15.10 0.70
N VAL A 147 -8.13 -13.94 0.32
CA VAL A 147 -8.07 -13.44 -1.05
C VAL A 147 -6.62 -13.16 -1.47
N SER A 148 -5.83 -12.51 -0.63
CA SER A 148 -4.40 -12.25 -0.86
C SER A 148 -3.62 -13.56 -1.06
N ALA A 149 -3.85 -14.56 -0.21
CA ALA A 149 -3.20 -15.87 -0.31
C ALA A 149 -3.57 -16.58 -1.62
N PHE A 150 -4.83 -16.51 -2.03
CA PHE A 150 -5.30 -17.10 -3.29
C PHE A 150 -4.68 -16.42 -4.52
N LEU A 151 -4.66 -15.08 -4.54
CA LEU A 151 -4.05 -14.30 -5.62
C LEU A 151 -2.55 -14.58 -5.73
N ARG A 152 -1.84 -14.62 -4.60
CA ARG A 152 -0.41 -14.92 -4.57
C ARG A 152 -0.08 -16.29 -5.17
N ARG A 153 -0.88 -17.32 -4.89
CA ARG A 153 -0.69 -18.67 -5.46
C ARG A 153 -0.95 -18.74 -6.98
N ARG A 154 -1.71 -17.81 -7.54
CA ARG A 154 -2.01 -17.78 -8.98
C ARG A 154 -1.05 -16.94 -9.81
N ILE A 155 -0.40 -15.97 -9.19
CA ILE A 155 0.41 -14.95 -9.89
C ILE A 155 1.90 -15.21 -9.71
N LEU A 156 2.27 -15.80 -8.60
CA LEU A 156 3.64 -16.23 -8.24
C LEU A 156 3.77 -17.74 -8.27
#